data_8b1eae254cec8981f6919f98117fb040
#
_entry.id   8b1eae254cec8981f6919f98117fb040
#
_cell.length_a   1.000
_cell.length_b   1.000
_cell.length_c   1.000
_cell.angle_alpha   90.00
_cell.angle_beta   90.00
_cell.angle_gamma   90.00
#
_symmetry.space_group_name_H-M   'P 1'
#
loop_
_entity.id
_entity.type
_entity.pdbx_description
1 polymer ?
#
loop_
_entity_poly.entity_id
_entity_poly.type
_entity_poly.pdbx_seq_one_letter_code
_entity_poly.pdbx_strand_id
1 'polypeptide(L)'
;MTGAGWALAASAFFAGLASGLLGMLSAIMRPMLAAMSGREFRNFMEAFLRFAEHSWGLVFNYAWSVGMTVGPIVALVLLWDDPGSAAFVCTAIGLVIVIAGVLIVSNVWKTPTYKVILAWDPGALPADWEAGRRRYFTINWIQLGATWTPFALFLVALGDL
;
A
#
# COMPACT_ATOMS: atom_id res chain seq x y z
N MET A 1 -5.88 17.74 21.47
CA MET A 1 -5.01 17.44 20.33
C MET A 1 -4.87 18.69 19.48
N THR A 2 -3.64 18.98 19.04
CA THR A 2 -3.32 20.06 18.09
C THR A 2 -3.82 19.68 16.68
N GLY A 3 -3.84 20.65 15.74
CA GLY A 3 -4.15 20.38 14.34
C GLY A 3 -3.18 19.34 13.73
N ALA A 4 -1.88 19.43 14.05
CA ALA A 4 -0.87 18.44 13.64
C ALA A 4 -1.19 17.05 14.21
N GLY A 5 -1.62 16.99 15.47
CA GLY A 5 -2.00 15.72 16.11
C GLY A 5 -3.18 15.03 15.40
N TRP A 6 -4.20 15.78 14.99
CA TRP A 6 -5.31 15.21 14.22
C TRP A 6 -4.88 14.72 12.83
N ALA A 7 -4.02 15.49 12.15
CA ALA A 7 -3.48 15.10 10.84
C ALA A 7 -2.64 13.82 10.93
N LEU A 8 -1.80 13.70 11.95
CA LEU A 8 -0.99 12.49 12.20
C LEU A 8 -1.85 11.29 12.61
N ALA A 9 -2.86 11.49 13.45
CA ALA A 9 -3.78 10.42 13.83
C ALA A 9 -4.52 9.86 12.60
N ALA A 10 -5.00 10.72 11.71
CA ALA A 10 -5.61 10.30 10.45
C ALA A 10 -4.60 9.56 9.55
N SER A 11 -3.36 10.05 9.45
CA SER A 11 -2.29 9.40 8.68
C SER A 11 -1.98 8.00 9.21
N ALA A 12 -1.82 7.86 10.52
CA ALA A 12 -1.59 6.58 11.17
C ALA A 12 -2.78 5.62 10.98
N PHE A 13 -4.01 6.11 11.10
CA PHE A 13 -5.20 5.31 10.87
C PHE A 13 -5.23 4.73 9.44
N PHE A 14 -5.03 5.54 8.41
CA PHE A 14 -5.04 5.06 7.03
C PHE A 14 -3.83 4.17 6.70
N ALA A 15 -2.64 4.48 7.23
CA ALA A 15 -1.47 3.61 7.10
C ALA A 15 -1.68 2.25 7.78
N GLY A 16 -2.34 2.23 8.95
CA GLY A 16 -2.71 1.01 9.65
C GLY A 16 -3.71 0.15 8.87
N LEU A 17 -4.74 0.76 8.27
CA LEU A 17 -5.68 0.05 7.40
C LEU A 17 -4.98 -0.58 6.19
N ALA A 18 -4.11 0.17 5.51
CA ALA A 18 -3.33 -0.32 4.39
C ALA A 18 -2.40 -1.47 4.81
N SER A 19 -1.74 -1.32 5.95
CA SER A 19 -0.87 -2.35 6.54
C SER A 19 -1.62 -3.63 6.85
N GLY A 20 -2.83 -3.53 7.41
CA GLY A 20 -3.70 -4.67 7.70
C GLY A 20 -4.11 -5.42 6.43
N LEU A 21 -4.54 -4.70 5.38
CA LEU A 21 -4.90 -5.31 4.11
C LEU A 21 -3.71 -6.01 3.44
N LEU A 22 -2.55 -5.34 3.36
CA LEU A 22 -1.35 -5.93 2.76
C LEU A 22 -0.80 -7.08 3.61
N GLY A 23 -0.94 -7.01 4.94
CA GLY A 23 -0.64 -8.10 5.85
C GLY A 23 -1.48 -9.34 5.56
N MET A 24 -2.80 -9.18 5.40
CA MET A 24 -3.71 -10.26 5.02
C MET A 24 -3.32 -10.85 3.65
N LEU A 25 -3.08 -10.00 2.64
CA LEU A 25 -2.67 -10.44 1.31
C LEU A 25 -1.35 -11.22 1.33
N SER A 26 -0.37 -10.77 2.12
CA SER A 26 0.97 -11.34 2.13
C SER A 26 1.10 -12.55 3.06
N ALA A 27 0.45 -12.55 4.22
CA ALA A 27 0.58 -13.61 5.21
C ALA A 27 -0.46 -14.74 5.03
N ILE A 28 -1.71 -14.39 4.74
CA ILE A 28 -2.82 -15.34 4.70
C ILE A 28 -3.14 -15.75 3.26
N MET A 29 -3.34 -14.79 2.36
CA MET A 29 -3.78 -15.11 1.00
C MET A 29 -2.64 -15.64 0.13
N ARG A 30 -1.39 -15.22 0.36
CA ARG A 30 -0.24 -15.69 -0.44
C ARG A 30 -0.09 -17.21 -0.49
N PRO A 31 -0.13 -17.98 0.62
CA PRO A 31 -0.08 -19.45 0.56
C PRO A 31 -1.22 -20.04 -0.28
N MET A 32 -2.44 -19.52 -0.12
CA MET A 32 -3.59 -19.93 -0.92
C MET A 32 -3.39 -19.65 -2.42
N LEU A 33 -2.96 -18.45 -2.76
CA LEU A 33 -2.70 -18.04 -4.15
C LEU A 33 -1.50 -18.79 -4.75
N ALA A 34 -0.51 -19.17 -3.93
CA ALA A 34 0.64 -19.95 -4.37
C ALA A 34 0.28 -21.41 -4.69
N ALA A 35 -0.74 -21.96 -4.04
CA ALA A 35 -1.25 -23.31 -4.31
C ALA A 35 -2.14 -23.40 -5.58
N MET A 36 -2.61 -22.25 -6.10
CA MET A 36 -3.44 -22.22 -7.30
C MET A 36 -2.62 -22.57 -8.55
N SER A 37 -3.25 -23.28 -9.50
CA SER A 37 -2.75 -23.37 -10.87
C SER A 37 -2.70 -21.96 -11.51
N GLY A 38 -1.94 -21.81 -12.60
CA GLY A 38 -1.84 -20.51 -13.29
C GLY A 38 -3.18 -19.99 -13.80
N ARG A 39 -4.07 -20.89 -14.27
CA ARG A 39 -5.42 -20.55 -14.70
C ARG A 39 -6.29 -20.05 -13.54
N GLU A 40 -6.27 -20.74 -12.40
CA GLU A 40 -7.01 -20.33 -11.20
C GLU A 40 -6.51 -18.99 -10.67
N PHE A 41 -5.19 -18.81 -10.61
CA PHE A 41 -4.58 -17.56 -10.18
C PHE A 41 -4.97 -16.38 -11.10
N ARG A 42 -4.90 -16.56 -12.41
CA ARG A 42 -5.31 -15.53 -13.39
C ARG A 42 -6.78 -15.17 -13.24
N ASN A 43 -7.67 -16.16 -13.11
CA ASN A 43 -9.11 -15.95 -12.94
C ASN A 43 -9.44 -15.27 -11.61
N PHE A 44 -8.74 -15.66 -10.54
CA PHE A 44 -8.83 -14.97 -9.25
C PHE A 44 -8.42 -13.49 -9.37
N MET A 45 -7.29 -13.20 -10.03
CA MET A 45 -6.81 -11.83 -10.20
C MET A 45 -7.79 -10.99 -11.01
N GLU A 46 -8.41 -11.54 -12.05
CA GLU A 46 -9.45 -10.84 -12.82
C GLU A 46 -10.66 -10.48 -11.95
N ALA A 47 -11.18 -11.46 -11.21
CA ALA A 47 -12.31 -11.22 -10.30
C ALA A 47 -11.95 -10.21 -9.20
N PHE A 48 -10.80 -10.37 -8.56
CA PHE A 48 -10.33 -9.50 -7.49
C PHE A 48 -10.19 -8.04 -7.98
N LEU A 49 -9.52 -7.83 -9.12
CA LEU A 49 -9.29 -6.48 -9.65
C LEU A 49 -10.60 -5.83 -10.13
N ARG A 50 -11.52 -6.59 -10.72
CA ARG A 50 -12.84 -6.07 -11.11
C ARG A 50 -13.58 -5.48 -9.90
N PHE A 51 -13.52 -6.12 -8.72
CA PHE A 51 -14.15 -5.58 -7.51
C PHE A 51 -13.32 -4.48 -6.84
N ALA A 52 -11.99 -4.58 -6.89
CA ALA A 52 -11.10 -3.57 -6.30
C ALA A 52 -11.12 -2.24 -7.05
N GLU A 53 -11.40 -2.26 -8.37
CA GLU A 53 -11.44 -1.08 -9.24
C GLU A 53 -12.84 -0.47 -9.40
N HIS A 54 -13.88 -1.08 -8.81
CA HIS A 54 -15.27 -0.63 -8.92
C HIS A 54 -15.89 -0.42 -7.54
N SER A 55 -16.91 0.45 -7.48
CA SER A 55 -17.73 0.67 -6.28
C SER A 55 -16.92 1.03 -5.03
N TRP A 56 -17.19 0.36 -3.91
CA TRP A 56 -16.54 0.61 -2.64
C TRP A 56 -15.03 0.29 -2.63
N GLY A 57 -14.58 -0.66 -3.44
CA GLY A 57 -13.14 -0.97 -3.57
C GLY A 57 -12.35 0.23 -4.07
N LEU A 58 -12.88 0.94 -5.07
CA LEU A 58 -12.27 2.15 -5.60
C LEU A 58 -12.23 3.26 -4.54
N VAL A 59 -13.36 3.52 -3.86
CA VAL A 59 -13.46 4.52 -2.79
C VAL A 59 -12.43 4.22 -1.69
N PHE A 60 -12.33 2.97 -1.28
CA PHE A 60 -11.41 2.55 -0.24
C PHE A 60 -9.94 2.74 -0.66
N ASN A 61 -9.59 2.37 -1.91
CA ASN A 61 -8.25 2.56 -2.45
C ASN A 61 -7.83 4.05 -2.52
N TYR A 62 -8.73 4.93 -2.92
CA TYR A 62 -8.47 6.37 -2.91
C TYR A 62 -8.40 6.95 -1.49
N ALA A 63 -9.32 6.58 -0.61
CA ALA A 63 -9.38 7.11 0.74
C ALA A 63 -8.08 6.87 1.52
N TRP A 64 -7.55 5.63 1.50
CA TRP A 64 -6.30 5.35 2.20
C TRP A 64 -5.10 6.02 1.54
N SER A 65 -5.03 6.06 0.18
CA SER A 65 -3.93 6.70 -0.54
C SER A 65 -3.88 8.21 -0.25
N VAL A 66 -5.04 8.86 -0.27
CA VAL A 66 -5.18 10.28 0.08
C VAL A 66 -4.84 10.50 1.56
N GLY A 67 -5.39 9.70 2.46
CA GLY A 67 -5.16 9.83 3.90
C GLY A 67 -3.70 9.67 4.30
N MET A 68 -3.00 8.67 3.74
CA MET A 68 -1.58 8.45 3.98
C MET A 68 -0.67 9.51 3.34
N THR A 69 -1.16 10.30 2.38
CA THR A 69 -0.37 11.30 1.67
C THR A 69 -0.68 12.72 2.14
N VAL A 70 -1.95 13.10 2.18
CA VAL A 70 -2.37 14.47 2.52
C VAL A 70 -2.18 14.74 4.02
N GLY A 71 -2.51 13.79 4.88
CA GLY A 71 -2.37 13.95 6.32
C GLY A 71 -0.95 14.31 6.75
N PRO A 72 0.10 13.56 6.36
CA PRO A 72 1.48 13.90 6.72
C PRO A 72 1.93 15.24 6.11
N ILE A 73 1.47 15.60 4.90
CA ILE A 73 1.78 16.91 4.31
C ILE A 73 1.20 18.03 5.19
N VAL A 74 -0.06 17.91 5.60
CA VAL A 74 -0.69 18.89 6.51
C VAL A 74 0.05 18.95 7.85
N ALA A 75 0.42 17.80 8.41
CA ALA A 75 1.18 17.75 9.66
C ALA A 75 2.54 18.45 9.52
N LEU A 76 3.29 18.23 8.44
CA LEU A 76 4.57 18.90 8.20
C LEU A 76 4.44 20.41 8.07
N VAL A 77 3.39 20.89 7.42
CA VAL A 77 3.11 22.34 7.33
C VAL A 77 2.84 22.92 8.72
N LEU A 78 2.08 22.22 9.56
CA LEU A 78 1.75 22.67 10.91
C LEU A 78 2.91 22.52 11.92
N LEU A 79 3.93 21.72 11.60
CA LEU A 79 5.14 21.52 12.40
C LEU A 79 6.35 22.28 11.85
N TRP A 80 6.16 23.17 10.88
CA TRP A 80 7.25 23.85 10.16
C TRP A 80 8.14 24.71 11.04
N ASP A 81 7.63 25.19 12.17
CA ASP A 81 8.38 26.05 13.11
C ASP A 81 9.42 25.27 13.93
N ASP A 82 9.33 23.92 14.00
CA ASP A 82 10.32 23.06 14.65
C ASP A 82 10.71 21.84 13.79
N PRO A 83 11.48 22.06 12.70
CA PRO A 83 11.86 20.99 11.78
C PRO A 83 12.85 19.98 12.38
N GLY A 84 13.40 20.26 13.56
CA GLY A 84 14.28 19.36 14.33
C GLY A 84 13.53 18.41 15.26
N SER A 85 12.23 18.61 15.49
CA SER A 85 11.45 17.72 16.36
C SER A 85 11.36 16.30 15.82
N ALA A 86 11.23 15.33 16.72
CA ALA A 86 11.01 13.93 16.32
C ALA A 86 9.70 13.80 15.54
N ALA A 87 8.66 14.56 15.89
CA ALA A 87 7.40 14.63 15.16
C ALA A 87 7.60 15.03 13.70
N PHE A 88 8.34 16.11 13.43
CA PHE A 88 8.62 16.56 12.06
C PHE A 88 9.43 15.52 11.27
N VAL A 89 10.55 15.06 11.83
CA VAL A 89 11.49 14.14 11.16
C VAL A 89 10.81 12.80 10.85
N CYS A 90 10.11 12.18 11.83
CA CYS A 90 9.38 10.93 11.60
C CYS A 90 8.27 11.09 10.56
N THR A 91 7.56 12.22 10.57
CA THR A 91 6.52 12.50 9.57
C THR A 91 7.11 12.63 8.16
N ALA A 92 8.22 13.37 8.02
CA ALA A 92 8.89 13.55 6.73
C ALA A 92 9.41 12.23 6.15
N ILE A 93 10.10 11.43 6.98
CA ILE A 93 10.57 10.09 6.56
C ILE A 93 9.39 9.20 6.19
N GLY A 94 8.34 9.18 7.01
CA GLY A 94 7.13 8.41 6.74
C GLY A 94 6.49 8.78 5.40
N LEU A 95 6.35 10.07 5.11
CA LEU A 95 5.81 10.57 3.84
C LEU A 95 6.67 10.16 2.64
N VAL A 96 8.00 10.27 2.73
CA VAL A 96 8.92 9.83 1.67
C VAL A 96 8.73 8.33 1.38
N ILE A 97 8.62 7.51 2.43
CA ILE A 97 8.40 6.06 2.28
C ILE A 97 7.04 5.77 1.64
N VAL A 98 5.97 6.49 2.01
CA VAL A 98 4.65 6.37 1.36
C VAL A 98 4.75 6.70 -0.13
N ILE A 99 5.37 7.81 -0.49
CA ILE A 99 5.51 8.21 -1.89
C ILE A 99 6.32 7.16 -2.68
N ALA A 100 7.49 6.80 -2.21
CA ALA A 100 8.38 5.88 -2.90
C ALA A 100 7.86 4.43 -2.91
N GLY A 101 7.49 3.91 -1.74
CA GLY A 101 7.17 2.50 -1.55
C GLY A 101 5.71 2.14 -1.83
N VAL A 102 4.79 3.09 -1.73
CA VAL A 102 3.38 2.84 -2.04
C VAL A 102 3.00 3.42 -3.39
N LEU A 103 3.11 4.73 -3.59
CA LEU A 103 2.60 5.38 -4.81
C LEU A 103 3.43 5.03 -6.04
N ILE A 104 4.76 5.18 -5.98
CA ILE A 104 5.63 4.88 -7.13
C ILE A 104 5.61 3.39 -7.44
N VAL A 105 5.76 2.51 -6.43
CA VAL A 105 5.70 1.06 -6.61
C VAL A 105 4.36 0.61 -7.19
N SER A 106 3.23 1.21 -6.77
CA SER A 106 1.92 0.89 -7.33
C SER A 106 1.83 1.22 -8.82
N ASN A 107 2.30 2.39 -9.22
CA ASN A 107 2.16 2.85 -10.61
C ASN A 107 3.20 2.22 -11.55
N VAL A 108 4.47 2.07 -11.08
CA VAL A 108 5.58 1.61 -11.92
C VAL A 108 5.67 0.09 -11.98
N TRP A 109 5.30 -0.62 -10.91
CA TRP A 109 5.47 -2.08 -10.85
C TRP A 109 4.15 -2.85 -10.71
N LYS A 110 3.28 -2.46 -9.78
CA LYS A 110 2.08 -3.23 -9.48
C LYS A 110 1.08 -3.19 -10.63
N THR A 111 0.73 -2.00 -11.09
CA THR A 111 -0.23 -1.82 -12.20
C THR A 111 0.23 -2.49 -13.49
N PRO A 112 1.50 -2.34 -13.96
CA PRO A 112 1.98 -3.11 -15.09
C PRO A 112 1.95 -4.62 -14.88
N THR A 113 2.28 -5.11 -13.67
CA THR A 113 2.21 -6.54 -13.34
C THR A 113 0.79 -7.08 -13.46
N TYR A 114 -0.22 -6.32 -13.00
CA TYR A 114 -1.62 -6.69 -13.19
C TYR A 114 -2.00 -6.80 -14.67
N LYS A 115 -1.62 -5.82 -15.49
CA LYS A 115 -1.90 -5.85 -16.93
C LYS A 115 -1.29 -7.09 -17.61
N VAL A 116 -0.07 -7.47 -17.23
CA VAL A 116 0.57 -8.69 -17.74
C VAL A 116 -0.20 -9.94 -17.33
N ILE A 117 -0.58 -10.08 -16.04
CA ILE A 117 -1.33 -11.25 -15.55
C ILE A 117 -2.70 -11.35 -16.24
N LEU A 118 -3.41 -10.25 -16.38
CA LEU A 118 -4.73 -10.24 -17.03
C LEU A 118 -4.68 -10.53 -18.53
N ALA A 119 -3.55 -10.26 -19.18
CA ALA A 119 -3.34 -10.56 -20.60
C ALA A 119 -3.05 -12.06 -20.88
N TRP A 120 -2.80 -12.88 -19.86
CA TRP A 120 -2.60 -14.31 -20.05
C TRP A 120 -3.86 -14.98 -20.59
N ASP A 121 -3.70 -15.82 -21.63
CA ASP A 121 -4.76 -16.71 -22.08
C ASP A 121 -4.95 -17.86 -21.06
N PRO A 122 -6.14 -18.00 -20.44
CA PRO A 122 -6.40 -19.12 -19.51
C PRO A 122 -6.26 -20.50 -20.14
N GLY A 123 -6.38 -20.60 -21.48
CA GLY A 123 -6.25 -21.85 -22.23
C GLY A 123 -4.79 -22.17 -22.61
N ALA A 124 -3.92 -21.14 -22.71
CA ALA A 124 -2.54 -21.25 -23.17
C ALA A 124 -1.64 -20.27 -22.38
N LEU A 125 -1.40 -20.60 -21.10
CA LEU A 125 -0.54 -19.77 -20.24
C LEU A 125 0.89 -19.66 -20.79
N PRO A 126 1.56 -18.50 -20.67
CA PRO A 126 2.96 -18.36 -21.02
C PRO A 126 3.83 -19.30 -20.15
N ALA A 127 4.92 -19.80 -20.69
CA ALA A 127 5.80 -20.75 -19.99
C ALA A 127 6.38 -20.17 -18.68
N ASP A 128 6.49 -18.87 -18.59
CA ASP A 128 7.04 -18.13 -17.43
C ASP A 128 5.96 -17.52 -16.50
N TRP A 129 4.69 -17.93 -16.60
CA TRP A 129 3.59 -17.38 -15.81
C TRP A 129 3.88 -17.35 -14.29
N GLU A 130 4.66 -18.32 -13.77
CA GLU A 130 5.07 -18.32 -12.37
C GLU A 130 5.97 -17.14 -11.99
N ALA A 131 6.77 -16.62 -12.94
CA ALA A 131 7.57 -15.42 -12.70
C ALA A 131 6.69 -14.21 -12.47
N GLY A 132 5.59 -14.07 -13.22
CA GLY A 132 4.58 -13.02 -13.01
C GLY A 132 3.93 -13.13 -11.64
N ARG A 133 3.56 -14.35 -11.21
CA ARG A 133 3.01 -14.60 -9.87
C ARG A 133 4.03 -14.27 -8.76
N ARG A 134 5.28 -14.70 -8.90
CA ARG A 134 6.35 -14.34 -7.93
C ARG A 134 6.55 -12.85 -7.84
N ARG A 135 6.55 -12.15 -8.98
CA ARG A 135 6.66 -10.68 -9.02
C ARG A 135 5.51 -10.01 -8.26
N TYR A 136 4.27 -10.45 -8.44
CA TYR A 136 3.12 -9.97 -7.69
C TYR A 136 3.31 -10.12 -6.18
N PHE A 137 3.78 -11.27 -5.70
CA PHE A 137 4.05 -11.49 -4.28
C PHE A 137 5.17 -10.60 -3.75
N THR A 138 6.26 -10.44 -4.50
CA THR A 138 7.38 -9.56 -4.12
C THR A 138 6.91 -8.11 -3.95
N ILE A 139 6.10 -7.61 -4.89
CA ILE A 139 5.53 -6.25 -4.81
C ILE A 139 4.68 -6.10 -3.54
N ASN A 140 3.83 -7.06 -3.21
CA ASN A 140 3.02 -6.99 -2.00
C ASN A 140 3.87 -6.96 -0.72
N TRP A 141 4.99 -7.70 -0.64
CA TRP A 141 5.91 -7.64 0.49
C TRP A 141 6.62 -6.29 0.60
N ILE A 142 7.07 -5.72 -0.52
CA ILE A 142 7.66 -4.37 -0.54
C ILE A 142 6.64 -3.34 -0.03
N GLN A 143 5.41 -3.40 -0.53
CA GLN A 143 4.35 -2.49 -0.11
C GLN A 143 3.93 -2.71 1.36
N LEU A 144 3.96 -3.94 1.84
CA LEU A 144 3.72 -4.23 3.26
C LEU A 144 4.74 -3.50 4.15
N GLY A 145 6.04 -3.61 3.86
CA GLY A 145 7.07 -2.86 4.57
C GLY A 145 6.88 -1.35 4.43
N ALA A 146 6.55 -0.89 3.21
CA ALA A 146 6.32 0.52 2.91
C ALA A 146 5.04 1.13 3.53
N THR A 147 4.14 0.33 4.09
CA THR A 147 2.98 0.80 4.86
C THR A 147 3.19 0.66 6.37
N TRP A 148 3.80 -0.44 6.83
CA TRP A 148 4.09 -0.66 8.25
C TRP A 148 5.08 0.36 8.82
N THR A 149 6.12 0.69 8.04
CA THR A 149 7.13 1.66 8.50
C THR A 149 6.55 3.06 8.71
N PRO A 150 5.83 3.67 7.74
CA PRO A 150 5.17 4.95 7.98
C PRO A 150 4.13 4.89 9.10
N PHE A 151 3.37 3.79 9.21
CA PHE A 151 2.43 3.62 10.32
C PHE A 151 3.11 3.76 11.68
N ALA A 152 4.24 3.05 11.88
CA ALA A 152 5.01 3.15 13.11
C ALA A 152 5.60 4.56 13.31
N LEU A 153 6.16 5.18 12.26
CA LEU A 153 6.70 6.53 12.31
C LEU A 153 5.65 7.59 12.65
N PHE A 154 4.44 7.49 12.10
CA PHE A 154 3.35 8.42 12.42
C PHE A 154 2.85 8.25 13.85
N LEU A 155 2.86 7.03 14.41
CA LEU A 155 2.57 6.81 15.81
C LEU A 155 3.65 7.41 16.73
N VAL A 156 4.93 7.27 16.39
CA VAL A 156 6.04 7.91 17.12
C VAL A 156 5.89 9.44 17.05
N ALA A 157 5.66 9.99 15.86
CA ALA A 157 5.46 11.42 15.68
C ALA A 157 4.25 11.94 16.49
N LEU A 158 3.17 11.18 16.56
CA LEU A 158 1.98 11.52 17.34
C LEU A 158 2.25 11.52 18.85
N GLY A 159 3.13 10.61 19.32
CA GLY A 159 3.53 10.52 20.73
C GLY A 159 4.48 11.62 21.20
N ASP A 160 5.11 12.36 20.26
CA ASP A 160 6.04 13.47 20.52
C ASP A 160 5.31 14.83 20.60
N LEU A 161 3.99 14.89 20.30
CA LEU A 161 3.16 16.12 20.35
C LEU A 161 2.47 16.32 21.70
#